data_b8dc8df27fbfbebea24222ee41bb2d8d
#
_entry.id   b8dc8df27fbfbebea24222ee41bb2d8d
#
_cell.length_a   1.000
_cell.length_b   1.000
_cell.length_c   1.000
_cell.angle_alpha   90.00
_cell.angle_beta   90.00
_cell.angle_gamma   90.00
#
_symmetry.space_group_name_H-M   'P 1'
#
loop_
_entity.id
_entity.type
_entity.pdbx_description
1 polymer ?
#
loop_
_entity_poly.entity_id
_entity_poly.type
_entity_poly.pdbx_seq_one_letter_code
_entity_poly.pdbx_strand_id
1 'polypeptide(L)'
;MSQVEPSSPVSQDEVFTDDHESFGDLPQEIISLVEGILLQDNQTTVVDEIWPVIWDFAGQSLYHAIHPIFMSREAVYLLISDLSKDLFQRPDTRAKLSEQSPQRGMEISNRGDSSLDHLMKWMDLVHSFQDPSSLDAAGTAQPPVILVGTHADKVVGDPWQVMNVILNSFEGKAFSSHIVDEKFVVDNTRAGQPFQHEDQNVQRLRKKILSVAATLPHTKREIPLQWLRVEKVLHRLASSGVKHITKTEFKVISNRICQFEFVEDSEELLHFLCDCGAVLYFNEADNSSSLVILDPQWLINVFCQIITVVPSKKEPVRIREHRRTLAKDGILSQELINYASQNLSLKLSKDSLLSIMEESNLICRWDVEKDKVLFLVPSMMTAKPEEEISGLICQGSIGPIYIQFHTGYVPYGLFSRFLVLFGQYASHDLSARPPKLSANAARFFICKRNNYNLTFACFKSVITIHLVHEGKSEDDQETVTICQQVCRLVRELDFEQTC
;
A
#
# COMPACT_ATOMS: atom_id res chain seq x y z
N MET A 1 -72.67 -3.14 -38.21
CA MET A 1 -73.03 -4.20 -37.23
C MET A 1 -71.83 -5.14 -37.11
N SER A 2 -71.11 -5.04 -36.05
CA SER A 2 -70.31 -6.08 -35.43
C SER A 2 -69.72 -5.45 -34.19
N GLN A 3 -70.14 -5.93 -33.04
CA GLN A 3 -69.75 -5.53 -31.71
C GLN A 3 -68.33 -5.94 -31.47
N VAL A 4 -67.55 -5.08 -30.87
CA VAL A 4 -66.24 -5.38 -30.24
C VAL A 4 -66.44 -5.24 -28.74
N GLU A 5 -66.29 -6.34 -28.02
CA GLU A 5 -66.30 -6.39 -26.57
C GLU A 5 -65.01 -5.77 -25.99
N PRO A 6 -65.04 -5.12 -24.81
CA PRO A 6 -63.84 -4.58 -24.17
C PRO A 6 -63.15 -5.69 -23.38
N SER A 7 -61.85 -5.87 -23.66
CA SER A 7 -60.97 -6.72 -22.92
C SER A 7 -60.62 -6.10 -21.54
N SER A 8 -60.76 -6.91 -20.50
CA SER A 8 -60.44 -6.64 -19.08
C SER A 8 -58.98 -6.26 -18.87
N PRO A 9 -58.67 -5.41 -17.88
CA PRO A 9 -57.30 -5.10 -17.53
C PRO A 9 -56.70 -6.27 -16.73
N VAL A 10 -55.55 -6.75 -17.20
CA VAL A 10 -54.69 -7.68 -16.46
C VAL A 10 -54.00 -6.89 -15.35
N SER A 11 -54.38 -7.15 -14.12
CA SER A 11 -53.65 -6.73 -12.93
C SER A 11 -52.34 -7.55 -12.85
N GLN A 12 -51.22 -6.87 -13.15
CA GLN A 12 -49.92 -7.36 -12.72
C GLN A 12 -49.70 -6.87 -11.29
N ASP A 13 -50.03 -7.71 -10.32
CA ASP A 13 -49.48 -7.62 -8.99
C ASP A 13 -48.00 -8.05 -9.09
N GLU A 14 -47.11 -7.09 -9.29
CA GLU A 14 -45.70 -7.25 -8.96
C GLU A 14 -45.61 -7.38 -7.44
N VAL A 15 -45.43 -8.61 -6.99
CA VAL A 15 -45.06 -8.92 -5.62
C VAL A 15 -43.65 -8.35 -5.42
N PHE A 16 -43.56 -7.16 -4.86
CA PHE A 16 -42.35 -6.68 -4.21
C PHE A 16 -42.08 -7.63 -3.05
N THR A 17 -41.13 -8.54 -3.24
CA THR A 17 -40.53 -9.25 -2.14
C THR A 17 -39.72 -8.22 -1.33
N ASP A 18 -40.23 -7.90 -0.17
CA ASP A 18 -39.57 -7.15 0.87
C ASP A 18 -38.39 -8.00 1.37
N ASP A 19 -37.24 -7.93 0.67
CA ASP A 19 -35.97 -8.45 1.13
C ASP A 19 -35.41 -7.49 2.20
N HIS A 20 -36.13 -7.38 3.31
CA HIS A 20 -35.56 -6.92 4.57
C HIS A 20 -34.56 -8.02 5.01
N GLU A 21 -33.30 -7.90 4.56
CA GLU A 21 -32.20 -8.65 5.13
C GLU A 21 -32.22 -8.46 6.66
N SER A 22 -32.70 -9.47 7.35
CA SER A 22 -32.79 -9.48 8.80
C SER A 22 -31.37 -9.65 9.36
N PHE A 23 -31.11 -9.18 10.59
CA PHE A 23 -29.88 -9.43 11.35
C PHE A 23 -29.50 -10.95 11.43
N GLY A 24 -30.29 -11.83 10.83
CA GLY A 24 -30.08 -13.28 10.84
C GLY A 24 -28.73 -13.74 10.22
N ASP A 25 -28.11 -12.90 9.39
CA ASP A 25 -26.86 -13.23 8.71
C ASP A 25 -25.60 -12.73 9.47
N LEU A 26 -25.79 -11.93 10.53
CA LEU A 26 -24.67 -11.46 11.36
C LEU A 26 -24.39 -12.40 12.55
N PRO A 27 -23.09 -12.61 12.90
CA PRO A 27 -22.75 -13.27 14.15
C PRO A 27 -23.40 -12.58 15.36
N GLN A 28 -23.99 -13.37 16.26
CA GLN A 28 -24.73 -12.85 17.42
C GLN A 28 -23.89 -11.89 18.29
N GLU A 29 -22.57 -12.11 18.34
CA GLU A 29 -21.63 -11.24 19.06
C GLU A 29 -21.60 -9.83 18.43
N ILE A 30 -21.59 -9.74 17.09
CA ILE A 30 -21.58 -8.45 16.38
C ILE A 30 -22.92 -7.75 16.54
N ILE A 31 -24.05 -8.46 16.44
CA ILE A 31 -25.39 -7.91 16.67
C ILE A 31 -25.47 -7.25 18.03
N SER A 32 -25.10 -7.97 19.08
CA SER A 32 -25.17 -7.47 20.47
C SER A 32 -24.28 -6.24 20.68
N LEU A 33 -23.10 -6.19 20.04
CA LEU A 33 -22.22 -5.04 20.09
C LEU A 33 -22.83 -3.82 19.37
N VAL A 34 -23.34 -4.00 18.16
CA VAL A 34 -23.95 -2.93 17.36
C VAL A 34 -25.17 -2.35 18.10
N GLU A 35 -26.07 -3.20 18.59
CA GLU A 35 -27.24 -2.76 19.35
C GLU A 35 -26.85 -2.02 20.65
N GLY A 36 -25.85 -2.54 21.37
CA GLY A 36 -25.34 -1.88 22.57
C GLY A 36 -24.74 -0.51 22.29
N ILE A 37 -24.06 -0.35 21.14
CA ILE A 37 -23.48 0.93 20.71
C ILE A 37 -24.60 1.90 20.32
N LEU A 38 -25.59 1.47 19.54
CA LEU A 38 -26.71 2.30 19.10
C LEU A 38 -27.57 2.79 20.26
N LEU A 39 -27.77 1.97 21.31
CA LEU A 39 -28.52 2.36 22.52
C LEU A 39 -27.78 3.43 23.33
N GLN A 40 -26.44 3.44 23.30
CA GLN A 40 -25.64 4.43 24.04
C GLN A 40 -25.49 5.77 23.33
N ASP A 41 -25.76 5.82 22.01
CA ASP A 41 -25.42 6.97 21.15
C ASP A 41 -26.56 7.98 20.98
N ASN A 42 -27.29 8.30 22.04
CA ASN A 42 -28.39 9.27 22.03
C ASN A 42 -27.94 10.75 21.94
N GLN A 43 -26.64 11.04 21.88
CA GLN A 43 -26.10 12.41 21.79
C GLN A 43 -24.97 12.50 20.79
N THR A 44 -25.29 12.70 19.52
CA THR A 44 -24.30 13.14 18.54
C THR A 44 -24.30 14.66 18.55
N THR A 45 -23.41 15.27 19.31
CA THR A 45 -23.09 16.70 19.16
C THR A 45 -22.27 16.83 17.87
N VAL A 46 -22.82 17.52 16.87
CA VAL A 46 -22.05 17.96 15.71
C VAL A 46 -21.08 19.02 16.22
N VAL A 47 -19.81 18.69 16.23
CA VAL A 47 -18.75 19.64 16.58
C VAL A 47 -18.15 20.09 15.24
N ASP A 48 -18.14 21.40 15.01
CA ASP A 48 -17.55 22.01 13.80
C ASP A 48 -16.01 22.05 13.95
N GLU A 49 -15.40 20.89 14.21
CA GLU A 49 -13.96 20.72 14.43
C GLU A 49 -13.39 19.65 13.51
N ILE A 50 -12.21 19.93 12.97
CA ILE A 50 -11.46 18.94 12.17
C ILE A 50 -10.71 18.02 13.12
N TRP A 51 -11.00 16.71 13.05
CA TRP A 51 -10.32 15.68 13.81
C TRP A 51 -9.38 14.90 12.88
N PRO A 52 -8.04 15.13 12.96
CA PRO A 52 -7.11 14.40 12.11
C PRO A 52 -6.91 12.97 12.59
N VAL A 53 -6.95 12.01 11.68
CA VAL A 53 -6.44 10.66 11.87
C VAL A 53 -4.94 10.68 11.51
N ILE A 54 -4.09 10.28 12.43
CA ILE A 54 -2.62 10.34 12.25
C ILE A 54 -2.10 8.95 11.91
N TRP A 55 -1.41 8.86 10.77
CA TRP A 55 -0.69 7.68 10.32
C TRP A 55 0.81 7.92 10.42
N ASP A 56 1.52 7.07 11.18
CA ASP A 56 2.97 7.11 11.30
C ASP A 56 3.60 6.04 10.41
N PHE A 57 4.23 6.47 9.32
CA PHE A 57 4.91 5.59 8.37
C PHE A 57 6.38 5.45 8.74
N ALA A 58 6.78 4.24 9.12
CA ALA A 58 8.17 3.95 9.46
C ALA A 58 9.09 4.09 8.24
N GLY A 59 10.22 4.80 8.40
CA GLY A 59 11.19 5.05 7.32
C GLY A 59 12.03 3.84 6.87
N GLN A 60 11.75 2.63 7.37
CA GLN A 60 12.52 1.43 7.04
C GLN A 60 12.08 0.82 5.72
N SER A 61 13.03 0.40 4.92
CA SER A 61 12.80 -0.11 3.55
C SER A 61 11.83 -1.28 3.44
N LEU A 62 11.75 -2.12 4.47
CA LEU A 62 10.83 -3.26 4.49
C LEU A 62 9.35 -2.81 4.36
N TYR A 63 9.02 -1.68 4.98
CA TYR A 63 7.65 -1.17 4.98
C TYR A 63 7.26 -0.42 3.71
N HIS A 64 8.24 -0.05 2.86
CA HIS A 64 7.96 0.73 1.65
C HIS A 64 7.01 0.01 0.67
N ALA A 65 7.04 -1.32 0.62
CA ALA A 65 6.11 -2.09 -0.20
C ALA A 65 4.67 -2.09 0.36
N ILE A 66 4.53 -1.88 1.67
CA ILE A 66 3.25 -1.91 2.39
C ILE A 66 2.61 -0.51 2.43
N HIS A 67 3.41 0.57 2.46
CA HIS A 67 2.93 1.93 2.62
C HIS A 67 1.84 2.34 1.61
N PRO A 68 1.95 2.05 0.30
CA PRO A 68 0.94 2.44 -0.68
C PRO A 68 -0.48 1.94 -0.37
N ILE A 69 -0.61 0.82 0.36
CA ILE A 69 -1.91 0.25 0.75
C ILE A 69 -2.69 1.19 1.69
N PHE A 70 -1.95 2.01 2.45
CA PHE A 70 -2.49 2.87 3.51
C PHE A 70 -2.39 4.36 3.18
N MET A 71 -1.86 4.71 2.01
CA MET A 71 -1.76 6.10 1.56
C MET A 71 -3.06 6.54 0.88
N SER A 72 -3.40 7.81 1.04
CA SER A 72 -4.61 8.40 0.47
C SER A 72 -4.28 9.69 -0.30
N ARG A 73 -5.04 9.96 -1.35
CA ARG A 73 -5.03 11.25 -2.06
C ARG A 73 -5.60 12.38 -1.19
N GLU A 74 -6.49 12.04 -0.28
CA GLU A 74 -7.21 12.95 0.61
C GLU A 74 -6.48 13.13 1.96
N ALA A 75 -5.16 13.32 1.91
CA ALA A 75 -4.33 13.45 3.12
C ALA A 75 -3.41 14.66 3.07
N VAL A 76 -2.93 15.09 4.23
CA VAL A 76 -1.80 16.04 4.38
C VAL A 76 -0.58 15.23 4.81
N TYR A 77 0.48 15.27 4.02
CA TYR A 77 1.70 14.55 4.32
C TYR A 77 2.70 15.42 5.08
N LEU A 78 3.31 14.87 6.10
CA LEU A 78 4.46 15.45 6.80
C LEU A 78 5.71 14.68 6.38
N LEU A 79 6.59 15.29 5.60
CA LEU A 79 7.88 14.70 5.28
C LEU A 79 8.90 15.12 6.33
N ILE A 80 9.27 14.17 7.19
CA ILE A 80 10.11 14.42 8.36
C ILE A 80 11.55 13.98 8.08
N SER A 81 12.51 14.89 8.29
CA SER A 81 13.94 14.62 8.16
C SER A 81 14.68 14.90 9.46
N ASP A 82 15.57 14.00 9.87
CA ASP A 82 16.50 14.21 10.97
C ASP A 82 17.68 15.04 10.47
N LEU A 83 17.68 16.34 10.79
CA LEU A 83 18.70 17.29 10.33
C LEU A 83 20.09 17.09 10.96
N SER A 84 20.18 16.28 12.04
CA SER A 84 21.47 15.96 12.68
C SER A 84 22.27 14.91 11.90
N LYS A 85 21.63 14.23 10.93
CA LYS A 85 22.26 13.21 10.09
C LYS A 85 22.80 13.80 8.80
N ASP A 86 23.91 13.25 8.34
CA ASP A 86 24.43 13.60 7.02
C ASP A 86 23.46 13.11 5.92
N LEU A 87 22.93 14.05 5.14
CA LEU A 87 21.98 13.79 4.05
C LEU A 87 22.55 12.91 2.95
N PHE A 88 23.87 12.95 2.73
CA PHE A 88 24.56 12.24 1.66
C PHE A 88 25.21 10.93 2.12
N GLN A 89 25.25 10.71 3.45
CA GLN A 89 25.81 9.48 3.99
C GLN A 89 24.97 8.29 3.54
N ARG A 90 25.65 7.34 2.90
CA ARG A 90 25.09 6.04 2.58
C ARG A 90 25.32 5.10 3.76
N PRO A 91 24.36 4.28 4.14
CA PRO A 91 24.54 3.33 5.23
C PRO A 91 25.72 2.40 4.91
N ASP A 92 26.64 2.28 5.86
CA ASP A 92 27.87 1.48 5.70
C ASP A 92 27.47 0.00 5.60
N THR A 93 27.84 -0.66 4.49
CA THR A 93 27.54 -2.07 4.20
C THR A 93 28.23 -3.06 5.16
N ARG A 94 29.07 -2.56 6.06
CA ARG A 94 29.85 -3.35 7.03
C ARG A 94 29.29 -3.33 8.46
N ALA A 95 28.13 -2.78 8.73
CA ALA A 95 27.54 -2.87 10.06
C ALA A 95 27.32 -4.33 10.42
N LYS A 96 28.29 -4.88 11.17
CA LYS A 96 28.27 -6.23 11.71
C LYS A 96 26.94 -6.47 12.41
N LEU A 97 26.27 -7.55 12.05
CA LEU A 97 25.16 -8.15 12.77
C LEU A 97 25.57 -8.32 14.25
N SER A 98 25.41 -7.27 15.06
CA SER A 98 25.53 -7.43 16.50
C SER A 98 24.20 -7.99 16.99
N GLU A 99 24.29 -9.16 17.61
CA GLU A 99 23.17 -10.00 18.09
C GLU A 99 22.23 -9.34 19.12
N GLN A 100 22.41 -8.05 19.43
CA GLN A 100 21.77 -7.41 20.58
C GLN A 100 20.71 -6.36 20.26
N SER A 101 20.42 -6.06 18.97
CA SER A 101 19.36 -5.10 18.63
C SER A 101 18.43 -5.67 17.56
N PRO A 102 17.11 -5.82 17.86
CA PRO A 102 16.12 -6.35 16.90
C PRO A 102 15.96 -5.49 15.63
N GLN A 103 16.34 -4.21 15.69
CA GLN A 103 16.18 -3.24 14.61
C GLN A 103 17.30 -3.30 13.54
N ARG A 104 18.45 -3.95 13.83
CA ARG A 104 19.60 -3.98 12.90
C ARG A 104 19.53 -5.02 11.78
N GLY A 105 18.61 -5.98 11.85
CA GLY A 105 18.46 -6.99 10.78
C GLY A 105 17.71 -6.49 9.54
N MET A 106 17.08 -5.31 9.60
CA MET A 106 16.21 -4.78 8.55
C MET A 106 16.91 -3.88 7.51
N GLU A 107 18.15 -3.46 7.78
CA GLU A 107 18.88 -2.52 6.89
C GLU A 107 19.53 -3.18 5.67
N ILE A 108 19.31 -4.48 5.44
CA ILE A 108 20.05 -5.24 4.41
C ILE A 108 19.58 -4.93 2.98
N SER A 109 18.39 -4.39 2.77
CA SER A 109 17.81 -4.26 1.42
C SER A 109 18.12 -2.95 0.68
N ASN A 110 18.61 -1.90 1.35
CA ASN A 110 18.92 -0.61 0.72
C ASN A 110 20.43 -0.27 0.72
N ARG A 111 21.23 -1.18 0.16
CA ARG A 111 22.66 -0.91 -0.04
C ARG A 111 22.85 0.14 -1.13
N GLY A 112 22.72 1.42 -0.78
CA GLY A 112 23.12 2.48 -1.69
C GLY A 112 22.37 3.81 -1.63
N ASP A 113 21.19 3.87 -1.02
CA ASP A 113 20.44 5.12 -0.92
C ASP A 113 20.92 5.97 0.25
N SER A 114 21.15 7.25 -0.01
CA SER A 114 21.41 8.26 1.04
C SER A 114 20.09 8.69 1.71
N SER A 115 20.19 9.42 2.84
CA SER A 115 19.00 10.01 3.48
C SER A 115 18.24 10.91 2.52
N LEU A 116 18.95 11.65 1.67
CA LEU A 116 18.34 12.49 0.65
C LEU A 116 17.64 11.66 -0.44
N ASP A 117 18.24 10.56 -0.91
CA ASP A 117 17.59 9.66 -1.87
C ASP A 117 16.27 9.10 -1.31
N HIS A 118 16.20 8.79 0.00
CA HIS A 118 14.97 8.38 0.65
C HIS A 118 13.90 9.46 0.63
N LEU A 119 14.26 10.72 0.94
CA LEU A 119 13.32 11.84 0.88
C LEU A 119 12.78 12.06 -0.53
N MET A 120 13.65 11.96 -1.55
CA MET A 120 13.24 12.04 -2.96
C MET A 120 12.23 10.96 -3.32
N LYS A 121 12.51 9.71 -2.96
CA LYS A 121 11.61 8.58 -3.25
C LYS A 121 10.26 8.69 -2.53
N TRP A 122 10.24 9.25 -1.31
CA TRP A 122 8.99 9.56 -0.61
C TRP A 122 8.18 10.62 -1.35
N MET A 123 8.84 11.67 -1.84
CA MET A 123 8.17 12.71 -2.62
C MET A 123 7.64 12.16 -3.95
N ASP A 124 8.39 11.28 -4.62
CA ASP A 124 7.92 10.61 -5.84
C ASP A 124 6.70 9.72 -5.56
N LEU A 125 6.71 9.02 -4.41
CA LEU A 125 5.57 8.21 -4.00
C LEU A 125 4.33 9.06 -3.74
N VAL A 126 4.47 10.18 -3.02
CA VAL A 126 3.34 11.11 -2.79
C VAL A 126 2.85 11.72 -4.11
N HIS A 127 3.78 12.07 -5.00
CA HIS A 127 3.44 12.62 -6.32
C HIS A 127 2.63 11.63 -7.18
N SER A 128 2.88 10.34 -7.04
CA SER A 128 2.14 9.29 -7.77
C SER A 128 0.66 9.20 -7.36
N PHE A 129 0.27 9.77 -6.21
CA PHE A 129 -1.13 9.94 -5.80
C PHE A 129 -1.76 11.25 -6.28
N GLN A 130 -1.06 12.05 -7.10
CA GLN A 130 -1.58 13.33 -7.57
C GLN A 130 -2.83 13.12 -8.43
N ASP A 131 -3.84 13.93 -8.18
CA ASP A 131 -4.90 14.18 -9.15
C ASP A 131 -4.47 15.34 -10.05
N PRO A 132 -4.23 15.10 -11.36
CA PRO A 132 -3.76 16.15 -12.29
C PRO A 132 -4.71 17.34 -12.40
N SER A 133 -5.99 17.15 -12.04
CA SER A 133 -7.03 18.18 -12.11
C SER A 133 -7.15 19.03 -10.84
N SER A 134 -6.50 18.64 -9.73
CA SER A 134 -6.68 19.27 -8.42
C SER A 134 -5.46 20.08 -7.98
N LEU A 135 -5.52 21.39 -8.21
CA LEU A 135 -4.65 22.37 -7.55
C LEU A 135 -5.47 23.12 -6.50
N ASP A 136 -4.87 23.45 -5.37
CA ASP A 136 -5.51 24.33 -4.41
C ASP A 136 -5.51 25.78 -4.89
N ALA A 137 -6.20 26.68 -4.15
CA ALA A 137 -6.26 28.12 -4.47
C ALA A 137 -4.89 28.82 -4.45
N ALA A 138 -3.88 28.21 -3.83
CA ALA A 138 -2.49 28.68 -3.78
C ALA A 138 -1.62 28.08 -4.89
N GLY A 139 -2.17 27.18 -5.73
CA GLY A 139 -1.43 26.47 -6.77
C GLY A 139 -0.63 25.27 -6.26
N THR A 140 -0.88 24.80 -5.01
CA THR A 140 -0.25 23.61 -4.44
C THR A 140 -0.96 22.37 -4.99
N ALA A 141 -0.18 21.40 -5.48
CA ALA A 141 -0.73 20.13 -5.93
C ALA A 141 -1.24 19.28 -4.76
N GLN A 142 -2.26 18.49 -5.01
CA GLN A 142 -2.81 17.54 -4.06
C GLN A 142 -2.14 16.16 -4.23
N PRO A 143 -1.81 15.45 -3.15
CA PRO A 143 -1.90 15.85 -1.74
C PRO A 143 -0.76 16.80 -1.31
N PRO A 144 -1.01 17.76 -0.41
CA PRO A 144 0.00 18.72 0.06
C PRO A 144 1.01 18.08 1.00
N VAL A 145 2.27 18.53 0.92
CA VAL A 145 3.39 18.04 1.76
C VAL A 145 3.98 19.19 2.55
N ILE A 146 4.04 19.03 3.86
CA ILE A 146 4.73 19.95 4.78
C ILE A 146 6.11 19.36 5.13
N LEU A 147 7.18 20.10 4.88
CA LEU A 147 8.54 19.68 5.25
C LEU A 147 8.85 20.04 6.70
N VAL A 148 9.35 19.05 7.45
CA VAL A 148 9.69 19.19 8.87
C VAL A 148 11.08 18.63 9.12
N GLY A 149 12.00 19.51 9.54
CA GLY A 149 13.31 19.12 10.03
C GLY A 149 13.29 18.95 11.54
N THR A 150 13.73 17.81 12.03
CA THR A 150 13.80 17.49 13.47
C THR A 150 15.23 17.51 13.98
N HIS A 151 15.41 17.35 15.30
CA HIS A 151 16.71 17.36 15.98
C HIS A 151 17.51 18.64 15.75
N ALA A 152 16.85 19.79 15.71
CA ALA A 152 17.51 21.09 15.56
C ALA A 152 18.54 21.35 16.67
N ASP A 153 18.30 20.82 17.88
CA ASP A 153 19.20 20.88 19.04
C ASP A 153 20.53 20.15 18.84
N LYS A 154 20.60 19.21 17.91
CA LYS A 154 21.81 18.40 17.65
C LYS A 154 22.60 18.84 16.44
N VAL A 155 22.08 19.79 15.66
CA VAL A 155 22.78 20.29 14.48
C VAL A 155 23.90 21.23 14.88
N VAL A 156 25.12 20.98 14.36
CA VAL A 156 26.24 21.89 14.54
C VAL A 156 26.12 23.03 13.51
N GLY A 157 25.80 24.21 13.97
CA GLY A 157 25.57 25.39 13.12
C GLY A 157 24.07 25.70 12.97
N ASP A 158 23.71 26.29 11.83
CA ASP A 158 22.32 26.65 11.55
C ASP A 158 21.57 25.51 10.91
N PRO A 159 20.53 24.94 11.57
CA PRO A 159 19.72 23.84 11.01
C PRO A 159 19.03 24.21 9.69
N TRP A 160 18.77 25.47 9.43
CA TRP A 160 18.19 25.94 8.18
C TRP A 160 19.11 25.73 6.97
N GLN A 161 20.43 25.69 7.17
CA GLN A 161 21.37 25.38 6.09
C GLN A 161 21.12 23.95 5.58
N VAL A 162 20.91 22.99 6.47
CA VAL A 162 20.57 21.59 6.09
C VAL A 162 19.21 21.52 5.40
N MET A 163 18.20 22.23 5.94
CA MET A 163 16.89 22.32 5.31
C MET A 163 16.96 22.90 3.89
N ASN A 164 17.77 23.94 3.68
CA ASN A 164 17.96 24.55 2.36
C ASN A 164 18.62 23.59 1.37
N VAL A 165 19.50 22.69 1.80
CA VAL A 165 20.07 21.64 0.94
C VAL A 165 18.96 20.70 0.44
N ILE A 166 18.03 20.31 1.33
CA ILE A 166 16.88 19.49 0.94
C ILE A 166 16.01 20.23 -0.08
N LEU A 167 15.66 21.49 0.20
CA LEU A 167 14.81 22.31 -0.66
C LEU A 167 15.43 22.51 -2.05
N ASN A 168 16.72 22.86 -2.10
CA ASN A 168 17.44 23.04 -3.38
C ASN A 168 17.50 21.73 -4.18
N SER A 169 17.55 20.58 -3.49
CA SER A 169 17.54 19.28 -4.15
C SER A 169 16.17 18.91 -4.73
N PHE A 170 15.10 19.51 -4.22
CA PHE A 170 13.73 19.33 -4.71
C PHE A 170 13.37 20.32 -5.82
N GLU A 171 14.11 21.42 -5.95
CA GLU A 171 13.85 22.46 -6.94
C GLU A 171 13.86 21.89 -8.38
N GLY A 172 12.87 22.28 -9.17
CA GLY A 172 12.72 21.81 -10.56
C GLY A 172 12.24 20.37 -10.72
N LYS A 173 11.90 19.67 -9.64
CA LYS A 173 11.28 18.34 -9.70
C LYS A 173 9.77 18.46 -9.83
N ALA A 174 9.12 17.49 -10.50
CA ALA A 174 7.68 17.48 -10.70
C ALA A 174 6.91 17.53 -9.36
N PHE A 175 7.39 16.82 -8.37
CA PHE A 175 6.77 16.78 -7.04
C PHE A 175 6.94 18.07 -6.21
N SER A 176 7.73 19.05 -6.68
CA SER A 176 7.93 20.31 -5.92
C SER A 176 6.63 21.09 -5.71
N SER A 177 5.66 20.92 -6.61
CA SER A 177 4.33 21.54 -6.53
C SER A 177 3.51 21.11 -5.32
N HIS A 178 3.82 19.95 -4.71
CA HIS A 178 3.14 19.48 -3.50
C HIS A 178 3.59 20.17 -2.22
N ILE A 179 4.77 20.84 -2.27
CA ILE A 179 5.41 21.37 -1.07
C ILE A 179 4.73 22.68 -0.65
N VAL A 180 4.16 22.66 0.55
CA VAL A 180 3.57 23.86 1.16
C VAL A 180 4.67 24.91 1.43
N ASP A 181 4.35 26.20 1.22
CA ASP A 181 5.32 27.29 1.35
C ASP A 181 6.02 27.37 2.71
N GLU A 182 5.32 27.10 3.80
CA GLU A 182 5.87 27.14 5.15
C GLU A 182 6.55 25.82 5.52
N LYS A 183 7.83 25.89 5.93
CA LYS A 183 8.66 24.77 6.36
C LYS A 183 8.96 24.93 7.85
N PHE A 184 9.28 23.84 8.52
CA PHE A 184 9.48 23.82 9.96
C PHE A 184 10.78 23.15 10.34
N VAL A 185 11.50 23.79 11.26
CA VAL A 185 12.67 23.22 11.94
C VAL A 185 12.33 23.19 13.42
N VAL A 186 12.30 21.99 14.02
CA VAL A 186 11.77 21.78 15.36
C VAL A 186 12.78 21.09 16.29
N ASP A 187 12.72 21.46 17.56
CA ASP A 187 13.41 20.80 18.65
C ASP A 187 12.40 19.91 19.41
N ASN A 188 12.48 18.58 19.17
CA ASN A 188 11.58 17.60 19.75
C ASN A 188 11.79 17.41 21.26
N THR A 189 12.92 17.85 21.82
CA THR A 189 13.22 17.67 23.25
C THR A 189 12.33 18.53 24.14
N ARG A 190 11.71 19.58 23.55
CA ARG A 190 10.84 20.53 24.25
C ARG A 190 9.36 20.25 24.04
N ALA A 191 9.00 19.26 23.24
CA ALA A 191 7.60 18.92 22.96
C ALA A 191 7.01 18.09 24.09
N GLY A 192 5.83 18.52 24.61
CA GLY A 192 4.99 17.69 25.47
C GLY A 192 5.44 17.53 26.93
N GLN A 193 6.40 18.31 27.41
CA GLN A 193 6.74 18.33 28.83
C GLN A 193 5.70 19.19 29.59
N PRO A 194 4.96 18.64 30.57
CA PRO A 194 4.10 19.44 31.42
C PRO A 194 5.00 20.38 32.22
N PHE A 195 4.83 21.70 32.08
CA PHE A 195 5.61 22.77 32.70
C PHE A 195 6.81 23.37 31.93
N GLN A 196 7.16 22.87 30.73
CA GLN A 196 8.06 23.59 29.84
C GLN A 196 7.26 24.24 28.71
N HIS A 197 7.66 25.46 28.31
CA HIS A 197 7.07 26.09 27.14
C HIS A 197 7.38 25.25 25.90
N GLU A 198 6.31 24.73 25.27
CA GLU A 198 6.43 24.01 24.02
C GLU A 198 7.18 24.87 22.96
N ASP A 199 7.98 24.22 22.11
CA ASP A 199 8.63 24.91 21.00
C ASP A 199 7.57 25.64 20.13
N GLN A 200 7.81 26.93 19.90
CA GLN A 200 6.89 27.75 19.10
C GLN A 200 6.69 27.23 17.69
N ASN A 201 7.71 26.58 17.11
CA ASN A 201 7.62 25.99 15.78
C ASN A 201 6.72 24.74 15.76
N VAL A 202 6.69 23.97 16.86
CA VAL A 202 5.73 22.85 16.99
C VAL A 202 4.30 23.37 17.06
N GLN A 203 4.06 24.45 17.81
CA GLN A 203 2.72 25.08 17.86
C GLN A 203 2.30 25.64 16.48
N ARG A 204 3.24 26.30 15.78
CA ARG A 204 3.00 26.81 14.41
C ARG A 204 2.72 25.67 13.44
N LEU A 205 3.47 24.56 13.53
CA LEU A 205 3.28 23.37 12.71
C LEU A 205 1.87 22.80 12.89
N ARG A 206 1.42 22.62 14.14
CA ARG A 206 0.03 22.14 14.40
C ARG A 206 -1.02 23.05 13.77
N LYS A 207 -0.88 24.37 13.92
CA LYS A 207 -1.80 25.33 13.29
C LYS A 207 -1.76 25.24 11.76
N LYS A 208 -0.56 25.07 11.20
CA LYS A 208 -0.39 24.94 9.75
C LYS A 208 -1.02 23.66 9.21
N ILE A 209 -0.84 22.52 9.89
CA ILE A 209 -1.51 21.26 9.51
C ILE A 209 -3.02 21.45 9.42
N LEU A 210 -3.64 22.00 10.48
CA LEU A 210 -5.08 22.24 10.50
C LEU A 210 -5.54 23.24 9.43
N SER A 211 -4.75 24.31 9.20
CA SER A 211 -5.07 25.29 8.16
C SER A 211 -5.00 24.71 6.75
N VAL A 212 -4.01 23.85 6.47
CA VAL A 212 -3.88 23.15 5.19
C VAL A 212 -5.03 22.14 5.04
N ALA A 213 -5.31 21.33 6.08
CA ALA A 213 -6.41 20.39 6.07
C ALA A 213 -7.75 21.08 5.79
N ALA A 214 -8.01 22.25 6.37
CA ALA A 214 -9.23 23.03 6.13
C ALA A 214 -9.37 23.57 4.69
N THR A 215 -8.29 23.57 3.90
CA THR A 215 -8.36 23.98 2.47
C THR A 215 -8.67 22.80 1.54
N LEU A 216 -8.53 21.57 2.01
CA LEU A 216 -8.74 20.38 1.19
C LEU A 216 -10.21 20.24 0.78
N PRO A 217 -10.50 19.87 -0.47
CA PRO A 217 -11.88 19.78 -0.96
C PRO A 217 -12.75 18.81 -0.16
N HIS A 218 -12.17 17.67 0.25
CA HIS A 218 -12.92 16.62 0.98
C HIS A 218 -13.32 17.03 2.40
N THR A 219 -12.58 17.93 3.08
CA THR A 219 -12.96 18.41 4.42
C THR A 219 -14.22 19.29 4.42
N LYS A 220 -14.65 19.75 3.24
CA LYS A 220 -15.88 20.56 3.05
C LYS A 220 -17.01 19.77 2.39
N ARG A 221 -16.84 18.47 2.17
CA ARG A 221 -17.88 17.62 1.58
C ARG A 221 -19.03 17.48 2.57
N GLU A 222 -20.23 17.79 2.11
CA GLU A 222 -21.45 17.50 2.87
C GLU A 222 -21.73 16.01 2.80
N ILE A 223 -21.85 15.36 3.95
CA ILE A 223 -22.11 13.93 4.07
C ILE A 223 -23.35 13.69 4.95
N PRO A 224 -24.13 12.63 4.70
CA PRO A 224 -25.23 12.25 5.57
C PRO A 224 -24.76 11.98 7.00
N LEU A 225 -25.48 12.49 7.99
CA LEU A 225 -25.13 12.30 9.40
C LEU A 225 -25.09 10.81 9.79
N GLN A 226 -25.88 9.98 9.13
CA GLN A 226 -25.91 8.54 9.34
C GLN A 226 -24.56 7.89 9.01
N TRP A 227 -23.80 8.41 8.02
CA TRP A 227 -22.48 7.91 7.66
C TRP A 227 -21.49 8.04 8.83
N LEU A 228 -21.52 9.16 9.54
CA LEU A 228 -20.72 9.35 10.77
C LEU A 228 -21.11 8.37 11.88
N ARG A 229 -22.40 8.00 11.95
CA ARG A 229 -22.84 6.97 12.90
C ARG A 229 -22.29 5.59 12.52
N VAL A 230 -22.30 5.24 11.23
CA VAL A 230 -21.69 3.98 10.76
C VAL A 230 -20.20 3.96 11.10
N GLU A 231 -19.45 5.01 10.75
CA GLU A 231 -18.03 5.13 11.08
C GLU A 231 -17.77 4.92 12.58
N LYS A 232 -18.56 5.58 13.44
CA LYS A 232 -18.45 5.45 14.89
C LYS A 232 -18.74 4.02 15.38
N VAL A 233 -19.73 3.35 14.80
CA VAL A 233 -20.04 1.96 15.11
C VAL A 233 -18.88 1.05 14.70
N LEU A 234 -18.34 1.21 13.47
CA LEU A 234 -17.21 0.42 12.99
C LEU A 234 -15.96 0.63 13.86
N HIS A 235 -15.66 1.87 14.24
CA HIS A 235 -14.54 2.20 15.12
C HIS A 235 -14.71 1.54 16.51
N ARG A 236 -15.92 1.53 17.07
CA ARG A 236 -16.20 0.86 18.36
C ARG A 236 -16.12 -0.66 18.24
N LEU A 237 -16.56 -1.25 17.12
CA LEU A 237 -16.37 -2.68 16.83
C LEU A 237 -14.87 -3.03 16.79
N ALA A 238 -14.06 -2.22 16.09
CA ALA A 238 -12.62 -2.38 16.07
C ALA A 238 -11.99 -2.32 17.47
N SER A 239 -12.41 -1.35 18.27
CA SER A 239 -11.98 -1.17 19.67
C SER A 239 -12.40 -2.32 20.58
N SER A 240 -13.53 -2.97 20.30
CA SER A 240 -14.01 -4.17 21.01
C SER A 240 -13.33 -5.46 20.56
N GLY A 241 -12.39 -5.38 19.60
CA GLY A 241 -11.59 -6.52 19.14
C GLY A 241 -12.03 -7.15 17.81
N VAL A 242 -13.09 -6.65 17.17
CA VAL A 242 -13.47 -7.05 15.80
C VAL A 242 -12.53 -6.38 14.82
N LYS A 243 -11.68 -7.16 14.15
CA LYS A 243 -10.61 -6.62 13.27
C LYS A 243 -11.04 -6.45 11.82
N HIS A 244 -11.96 -7.26 11.38
CA HIS A 244 -12.53 -7.26 10.03
C HIS A 244 -13.96 -7.76 10.05
N ILE A 245 -14.71 -7.43 9.03
CA ILE A 245 -16.04 -7.94 8.70
C ILE A 245 -16.10 -8.22 7.20
N THR A 246 -17.06 -9.02 6.76
CA THR A 246 -17.31 -9.21 5.33
C THR A 246 -18.06 -8.00 4.74
N LYS A 247 -18.03 -7.85 3.41
CA LYS A 247 -18.83 -6.83 2.70
C LYS A 247 -20.34 -6.99 3.01
N THR A 248 -20.80 -8.23 3.12
CA THR A 248 -22.20 -8.52 3.45
C THR A 248 -22.54 -8.04 4.86
N GLU A 249 -21.70 -8.33 5.85
CA GLU A 249 -21.88 -7.83 7.22
C GLU A 249 -21.86 -6.29 7.27
N PHE A 250 -20.97 -5.66 6.50
CA PHE A 250 -20.94 -4.20 6.37
C PHE A 250 -22.27 -3.66 5.81
N LYS A 251 -22.81 -4.27 4.75
CA LYS A 251 -24.09 -3.87 4.17
C LYS A 251 -25.22 -3.99 5.18
N VAL A 252 -25.29 -5.08 5.93
CA VAL A 252 -26.31 -5.27 6.97
C VAL A 252 -26.21 -4.20 8.06
N ILE A 253 -24.99 -3.89 8.53
CA ILE A 253 -24.78 -2.86 9.56
C ILE A 253 -25.16 -1.47 9.03
N SER A 254 -24.67 -1.12 7.83
CA SER A 254 -24.93 0.19 7.23
C SER A 254 -26.40 0.39 6.91
N ASN A 255 -27.09 -0.60 6.33
CA ASN A 255 -28.51 -0.56 6.05
C ASN A 255 -29.35 -0.39 7.33
N ARG A 256 -28.96 -1.04 8.43
CA ARG A 256 -29.65 -0.90 9.72
C ARG A 256 -29.57 0.50 10.29
N ILE A 257 -28.46 1.21 10.05
CA ILE A 257 -28.22 2.55 10.58
C ILE A 257 -28.78 3.62 9.64
N CYS A 258 -28.55 3.46 8.34
CA CYS A 258 -28.85 4.46 7.33
C CYS A 258 -30.23 4.29 6.69
N GLN A 259 -30.78 3.06 6.69
CA GLN A 259 -32.05 2.70 6.02
C GLN A 259 -31.97 3.11 4.53
N PHE A 260 -30.94 2.65 3.84
CA PHE A 260 -30.71 2.98 2.43
C PHE A 260 -31.88 2.50 1.55
N GLU A 261 -32.22 3.30 0.55
CA GLU A 261 -33.22 2.94 -0.45
C GLU A 261 -32.60 2.10 -1.58
N PHE A 262 -31.30 2.31 -1.87
CA PHE A 262 -30.56 1.64 -2.95
C PHE A 262 -29.30 0.98 -2.45
N VAL A 263 -28.89 -0.09 -3.12
CA VAL A 263 -27.67 -0.85 -2.79
C VAL A 263 -26.41 -0.04 -3.06
N GLU A 264 -26.45 0.85 -4.07
CA GLU A 264 -25.35 1.73 -4.45
C GLU A 264 -24.95 2.68 -3.31
N ASP A 265 -25.89 3.13 -2.49
CA ASP A 265 -25.63 4.03 -1.36
C ASP A 265 -24.69 3.39 -0.33
N SER A 266 -24.82 2.09 -0.11
CA SER A 266 -23.93 1.34 0.79
C SER A 266 -22.51 1.21 0.23
N GLU A 267 -22.35 1.14 -1.09
CA GLU A 267 -21.03 1.08 -1.74
C GLU A 267 -20.37 2.46 -1.74
N GLU A 268 -21.13 3.51 -1.97
CA GLU A 268 -20.64 4.89 -1.87
C GLU A 268 -20.15 5.22 -0.46
N LEU A 269 -20.89 4.80 0.56
CA LEU A 269 -20.43 4.90 1.95
C LEU A 269 -19.13 4.14 2.19
N LEU A 270 -19.01 2.91 1.67
CA LEU A 270 -17.79 2.11 1.84
C LEU A 270 -16.58 2.80 1.19
N HIS A 271 -16.75 3.32 -0.04
CA HIS A 271 -15.70 4.09 -0.71
C HIS A 271 -15.31 5.34 0.07
N PHE A 272 -16.30 6.09 0.57
CA PHE A 272 -16.04 7.26 1.42
C PHE A 272 -15.22 6.89 2.66
N LEU A 273 -15.57 5.80 3.36
CA LEU A 273 -14.83 5.36 4.54
C LEU A 273 -13.40 4.90 4.21
N CYS A 274 -13.18 4.33 3.03
CA CYS A 274 -11.84 3.98 2.53
C CYS A 274 -11.02 5.25 2.22
N ASP A 275 -11.62 6.23 1.53
CA ASP A 275 -10.94 7.50 1.19
C ASP A 275 -10.51 8.26 2.46
N CYS A 276 -11.35 8.24 3.50
CA CYS A 276 -11.02 8.81 4.81
C CYS A 276 -9.99 7.97 5.61
N GLY A 277 -9.61 6.79 5.12
CA GLY A 277 -8.71 5.87 5.85
C GLY A 277 -9.32 5.26 7.11
N ALA A 278 -10.65 5.32 7.27
CA ALA A 278 -11.36 4.73 8.41
C ALA A 278 -11.38 3.21 8.34
N VAL A 279 -11.46 2.64 7.14
CA VAL A 279 -11.41 1.21 6.86
C VAL A 279 -10.58 0.94 5.61
N LEU A 280 -10.20 -0.34 5.41
CA LEU A 280 -9.64 -0.81 4.13
C LEU A 280 -10.58 -1.86 3.55
N TYR A 281 -10.76 -1.81 2.24
CA TYR A 281 -11.62 -2.75 1.53
C TYR A 281 -10.83 -3.55 0.51
N PHE A 282 -10.98 -4.87 0.54
CA PHE A 282 -10.38 -5.80 -0.39
C PHE A 282 -11.48 -6.58 -1.09
N ASN A 283 -11.50 -6.50 -2.42
CA ASN A 283 -12.53 -7.09 -3.24
C ASN A 283 -12.05 -8.45 -3.77
N GLU A 284 -12.51 -9.54 -3.17
CA GLU A 284 -12.25 -10.88 -3.72
C GLU A 284 -13.13 -11.16 -4.94
N ALA A 285 -12.65 -12.06 -5.83
CA ALA A 285 -13.36 -12.43 -7.05
C ALA A 285 -14.75 -13.02 -6.77
N ASP A 286 -14.96 -13.60 -5.58
CA ASP A 286 -16.26 -13.96 -5.04
C ASP A 286 -16.72 -12.86 -4.07
N ASN A 287 -17.72 -12.07 -4.47
CA ASN A 287 -18.26 -10.96 -3.69
C ASN A 287 -18.65 -11.31 -2.24
N SER A 288 -18.92 -12.58 -1.95
CA SER A 288 -19.25 -13.06 -0.60
C SER A 288 -18.05 -13.09 0.34
N SER A 289 -16.83 -13.17 -0.21
CA SER A 289 -15.56 -13.27 0.54
C SER A 289 -14.86 -11.93 0.70
N SER A 290 -15.35 -10.87 0.04
CA SER A 290 -14.76 -9.53 0.13
C SER A 290 -14.73 -9.01 1.55
N LEU A 291 -13.60 -8.41 1.96
CA LEU A 291 -13.32 -8.05 3.35
C LEU A 291 -13.22 -6.54 3.56
N VAL A 292 -13.82 -6.10 4.66
CA VAL A 292 -13.67 -4.74 5.20
C VAL A 292 -12.85 -4.82 6.48
N ILE A 293 -11.65 -4.29 6.46
CA ILE A 293 -10.73 -4.25 7.60
C ILE A 293 -11.07 -3.02 8.45
N LEU A 294 -11.46 -3.25 9.67
CA LEU A 294 -11.84 -2.21 10.63
C LEU A 294 -10.65 -1.66 11.42
N ASP A 295 -9.56 -2.42 11.50
CA ASP A 295 -8.33 -2.04 12.19
C ASP A 295 -7.13 -2.19 11.24
N PRO A 296 -6.81 -1.15 10.46
CA PRO A 296 -5.67 -1.16 9.54
C PRO A 296 -4.34 -1.46 10.24
N GLN A 297 -4.14 -1.00 11.48
CA GLN A 297 -2.92 -1.27 12.25
C GLN A 297 -2.76 -2.78 12.55
N TRP A 298 -3.86 -3.47 12.80
CA TRP A 298 -3.83 -4.93 12.95
C TRP A 298 -3.34 -5.62 11.67
N LEU A 299 -3.81 -5.19 10.49
CA LEU A 299 -3.37 -5.75 9.22
C LEU A 299 -1.87 -5.51 8.97
N ILE A 300 -1.37 -4.31 9.26
CA ILE A 300 0.08 -4.01 9.22
C ILE A 300 0.85 -4.99 10.11
N ASN A 301 0.39 -5.20 11.34
CA ASN A 301 1.04 -6.10 12.28
C ASN A 301 1.05 -7.55 11.77
N VAL A 302 -0.03 -7.98 11.10
CA VAL A 302 -0.11 -9.31 10.45
C VAL A 302 0.93 -9.42 9.34
N PHE A 303 1.00 -8.45 8.43
CA PHE A 303 1.98 -8.44 7.35
C PHE A 303 3.41 -8.42 7.89
N CYS A 304 3.69 -7.58 8.88
CA CYS A 304 5.01 -7.50 9.51
C CYS A 304 5.43 -8.82 10.17
N GLN A 305 4.51 -9.59 10.73
CA GLN A 305 4.85 -10.89 11.32
C GLN A 305 5.12 -11.96 10.26
N ILE A 306 4.50 -11.88 9.11
CA ILE A 306 4.74 -12.81 8.00
C ILE A 306 6.04 -12.45 7.27
N ILE A 307 6.19 -11.17 6.90
CA ILE A 307 7.28 -10.67 6.05
C ILE A 307 8.51 -10.23 6.89
N THR A 308 8.57 -10.50 8.19
CA THR A 308 9.74 -10.11 9.00
C THR A 308 10.98 -10.95 8.71
N VAL A 309 12.12 -10.29 8.68
CA VAL A 309 13.45 -10.91 8.47
C VAL A 309 14.06 -11.39 9.78
N VAL A 310 13.68 -10.80 10.90
CA VAL A 310 14.33 -11.04 12.19
C VAL A 310 13.72 -12.24 12.91
N PRO A 311 14.41 -13.40 12.93
CA PRO A 311 13.92 -14.55 13.67
C PRO A 311 13.90 -14.22 15.17
N SER A 312 12.78 -14.45 15.83
CA SER A 312 12.75 -14.41 17.28
C SER A 312 13.58 -15.56 17.86
N LYS A 313 14.34 -15.30 18.93
CA LYS A 313 15.08 -16.36 19.66
C LYS A 313 14.15 -17.45 20.21
N LYS A 314 12.85 -17.14 20.34
CA LYS A 314 11.81 -18.08 20.83
C LYS A 314 11.20 -18.95 19.72
N GLU A 315 11.47 -18.66 18.43
CA GLU A 315 10.94 -19.45 17.33
C GLU A 315 11.63 -20.82 17.23
N PRO A 316 10.88 -21.87 16.81
CA PRO A 316 11.46 -23.18 16.51
C PRO A 316 12.57 -23.08 15.45
N VAL A 317 13.57 -23.95 15.54
CA VAL A 317 14.73 -23.97 14.61
C VAL A 317 14.25 -24.06 13.14
N ARG A 318 13.28 -24.92 12.86
CA ARG A 318 12.69 -25.09 11.51
C ARG A 318 12.12 -23.79 10.98
N ILE A 319 11.37 -23.03 11.78
CA ILE A 319 10.78 -21.74 11.37
C ILE A 319 11.89 -20.71 11.11
N ARG A 320 12.95 -20.70 11.92
CA ARG A 320 14.10 -19.81 11.68
C ARG A 320 14.80 -20.10 10.34
N GLU A 321 14.83 -21.35 9.89
CA GLU A 321 15.36 -21.72 8.57
C GLU A 321 14.48 -21.15 7.45
N HIS A 322 13.16 -21.30 7.54
CA HIS A 322 12.23 -20.69 6.57
C HIS A 322 12.35 -19.17 6.53
N ARG A 323 12.56 -18.50 7.67
CA ARG A 323 12.81 -17.05 7.69
C ARG A 323 14.13 -16.67 7.04
N ARG A 324 15.17 -17.49 7.17
CA ARG A 324 16.44 -17.26 6.46
C ARG A 324 16.28 -17.40 4.95
N THR A 325 15.52 -18.37 4.49
CA THR A 325 15.19 -18.54 3.07
C THR A 325 14.39 -17.33 2.56
N LEU A 326 13.39 -16.86 3.33
CA LEU A 326 12.66 -15.64 3.00
C LEU A 326 13.59 -14.42 2.90
N ALA A 327 14.49 -14.24 3.87
CA ALA A 327 15.41 -13.11 3.89
C ALA A 327 16.46 -13.14 2.76
N LYS A 328 16.88 -14.34 2.35
CA LYS A 328 17.94 -14.52 1.35
C LYS A 328 17.38 -14.56 -0.08
N ASP A 329 16.33 -15.34 -0.25
CA ASP A 329 15.83 -15.73 -1.58
C ASP A 329 14.45 -15.12 -1.90
N GLY A 330 13.83 -14.40 -0.93
CA GLY A 330 12.49 -13.83 -1.06
C GLY A 330 11.40 -14.90 -1.16
N ILE A 331 11.65 -16.12 -0.68
CA ILE A 331 10.70 -17.24 -0.76
C ILE A 331 9.97 -17.38 0.57
N LEU A 332 8.66 -17.16 0.56
CA LEU A 332 7.76 -17.37 1.69
C LEU A 332 7.16 -18.77 1.60
N SER A 333 7.49 -19.60 2.58
CA SER A 333 7.01 -20.97 2.62
C SER A 333 5.65 -21.08 3.31
N GLN A 334 4.91 -22.13 2.94
CA GLN A 334 3.62 -22.48 3.53
C GLN A 334 3.70 -22.71 5.04
N GLU A 335 4.82 -23.29 5.51
CA GLU A 335 5.06 -23.55 6.93
C GLU A 335 5.21 -22.26 7.74
N LEU A 336 5.85 -21.23 7.15
CA LEU A 336 5.99 -19.94 7.80
C LEU A 336 4.65 -19.21 7.89
N ILE A 337 3.83 -19.29 6.84
CA ILE A 337 2.46 -18.74 6.83
C ILE A 337 1.60 -19.42 7.91
N ASN A 338 1.62 -20.76 7.97
CA ASN A 338 0.87 -21.52 8.97
C ASN A 338 1.29 -21.16 10.40
N TYR A 339 2.61 -21.03 10.63
CA TYR A 339 3.15 -20.64 11.94
C TYR A 339 2.71 -19.22 12.34
N ALA A 340 2.79 -18.26 11.42
CA ALA A 340 2.37 -16.89 11.67
C ALA A 340 0.85 -16.82 11.94
N SER A 341 0.03 -17.51 11.15
CA SER A 341 -1.43 -17.54 11.32
C SER A 341 -1.84 -18.14 12.67
N GLN A 342 -1.17 -19.20 13.13
CA GLN A 342 -1.44 -19.81 14.43
C GLN A 342 -1.07 -18.88 15.59
N ASN A 343 0.09 -18.22 15.53
CA ASN A 343 0.54 -17.30 16.58
C ASN A 343 -0.30 -16.05 16.71
N LEU A 344 -0.89 -15.58 15.62
CA LEU A 344 -1.73 -14.40 15.59
C LEU A 344 -3.18 -14.69 16.02
N SER A 345 -3.53 -15.97 16.24
CA SER A 345 -4.92 -16.39 16.50
C SER A 345 -5.89 -15.74 15.52
N LEU A 346 -5.51 -15.74 14.24
CA LEU A 346 -6.27 -15.04 13.21
C LEU A 346 -7.67 -15.68 13.08
N LYS A 347 -8.70 -14.88 13.22
CA LYS A 347 -10.06 -15.25 12.84
C LYS A 347 -10.24 -15.25 11.31
N LEU A 348 -9.28 -14.64 10.60
CA LEU A 348 -9.23 -14.60 9.14
C LEU A 348 -8.75 -15.95 8.58
N SER A 349 -9.37 -16.39 7.48
CA SER A 349 -8.88 -17.58 6.79
C SER A 349 -7.51 -17.32 6.20
N LYS A 350 -6.72 -18.38 6.10
CA LYS A 350 -5.38 -18.27 5.50
C LYS A 350 -5.47 -17.89 4.02
N ASP A 351 -6.46 -18.40 3.31
CA ASP A 351 -6.62 -18.14 1.89
C ASP A 351 -7.02 -16.67 1.66
N SER A 352 -7.92 -16.11 2.47
CA SER A 352 -8.23 -14.68 2.43
C SER A 352 -7.02 -13.80 2.74
N LEU A 353 -6.17 -14.21 3.72
CA LEU A 353 -4.95 -13.46 4.01
C LEU A 353 -3.98 -13.45 2.83
N LEU A 354 -3.80 -14.60 2.17
CA LEU A 354 -2.96 -14.70 0.99
C LEU A 354 -3.55 -13.91 -0.18
N SER A 355 -4.86 -13.95 -0.37
CA SER A 355 -5.57 -13.15 -1.38
C SER A 355 -5.32 -11.65 -1.18
N ILE A 356 -5.47 -11.14 0.05
CA ILE A 356 -5.17 -9.74 0.38
C ILE A 356 -3.71 -9.40 0.07
N MET A 357 -2.77 -10.28 0.41
CA MET A 357 -1.35 -10.04 0.14
C MET A 357 -1.02 -10.06 -1.36
N GLU A 358 -1.68 -10.91 -2.14
CA GLU A 358 -1.57 -10.97 -3.61
C GLU A 358 -2.18 -9.72 -4.27
N GLU A 359 -3.39 -9.33 -3.87
CA GLU A 359 -4.08 -8.13 -4.35
C GLU A 359 -3.30 -6.86 -4.02
N SER A 360 -2.69 -6.82 -2.83
CA SER A 360 -1.79 -5.73 -2.42
C SER A 360 -0.42 -5.77 -3.11
N ASN A 361 -0.18 -6.70 -4.02
CA ASN A 361 1.11 -6.91 -4.70
C ASN A 361 2.31 -7.09 -3.75
N LEU A 362 2.09 -7.65 -2.57
CA LEU A 362 3.15 -7.98 -1.60
C LEU A 362 3.80 -9.32 -1.91
N ILE A 363 3.03 -10.27 -2.40
CA ILE A 363 3.47 -11.61 -2.75
C ILE A 363 3.02 -12.01 -4.14
N CYS A 364 3.74 -12.94 -4.74
CA CYS A 364 3.37 -13.58 -5.99
C CYS A 364 3.34 -15.09 -5.78
N ARG A 365 2.22 -15.71 -6.09
CA ARG A 365 2.08 -17.16 -6.08
C ARG A 365 2.89 -17.76 -7.24
N TRP A 366 3.68 -18.79 -6.93
CA TRP A 366 4.46 -19.54 -7.91
C TRP A 366 4.24 -21.04 -7.73
N ASP A 367 3.59 -21.67 -8.70
CA ASP A 367 3.33 -23.10 -8.70
C ASP A 367 4.55 -23.84 -9.25
N VAL A 368 5.23 -24.60 -8.41
CA VAL A 368 6.47 -25.33 -8.80
C VAL A 368 6.13 -26.73 -9.34
N GLU A 369 5.19 -27.42 -8.71
CA GLU A 369 4.70 -28.78 -9.03
C GLU A 369 3.24 -28.89 -8.58
N LYS A 370 2.54 -29.96 -9.02
CA LYS A 370 1.09 -30.17 -8.78
C LYS A 370 0.62 -29.96 -7.32
N ASP A 371 1.51 -30.08 -6.33
CA ASP A 371 1.17 -29.96 -4.90
C ASP A 371 2.10 -29.01 -4.12
N LYS A 372 2.98 -28.27 -4.80
CA LYS A 372 3.93 -27.37 -4.13
C LYS A 372 3.81 -25.95 -4.64
N VAL A 373 3.14 -25.14 -3.84
CA VAL A 373 3.01 -23.70 -4.05
C VAL A 373 4.06 -22.96 -3.23
N LEU A 374 4.79 -22.08 -3.86
CA LEU A 374 5.68 -21.12 -3.23
C LEU A 374 5.10 -19.71 -3.40
N PHE A 375 5.43 -18.82 -2.46
CA PHE A 375 5.11 -17.41 -2.57
C PHE A 375 6.41 -16.62 -2.64
N LEU A 376 6.54 -15.80 -3.68
CA LEU A 376 7.67 -14.90 -3.85
C LEU A 376 7.35 -13.56 -3.20
N VAL A 377 8.29 -13.00 -2.46
CA VAL A 377 8.18 -11.70 -1.78
C VAL A 377 9.30 -10.78 -2.30
N PRO A 378 9.08 -10.06 -3.41
CA PRO A 378 10.13 -9.26 -4.05
C PRO A 378 10.76 -8.20 -3.15
N SER A 379 9.96 -7.59 -2.26
CA SER A 379 10.43 -6.58 -1.31
C SER A 379 11.46 -7.09 -0.29
N MET A 380 11.56 -8.41 -0.11
CA MET A 380 12.49 -9.06 0.83
C MET A 380 13.83 -9.41 0.19
N MET A 381 13.95 -9.28 -1.13
CA MET A 381 15.15 -9.68 -1.84
C MET A 381 16.26 -8.63 -1.69
N THR A 382 17.52 -9.08 -1.78
CA THR A 382 18.68 -8.19 -1.80
C THR A 382 18.93 -7.61 -3.18
N ALA A 383 19.37 -6.35 -3.25
CA ALA A 383 19.77 -5.73 -4.50
C ALA A 383 21.12 -6.30 -4.98
N LYS A 384 21.26 -6.41 -6.29
CA LYS A 384 22.54 -6.79 -6.95
C LYS A 384 23.34 -5.55 -7.34
N PRO A 385 24.68 -5.64 -7.37
CA PRO A 385 25.53 -4.62 -7.98
C PRO A 385 25.18 -4.38 -9.45
N GLU A 386 25.39 -3.17 -9.95
CA GLU A 386 25.07 -2.80 -11.35
C GLU A 386 25.86 -3.64 -12.37
N GLU A 387 27.10 -4.01 -12.04
CA GLU A 387 27.93 -4.88 -12.90
C GLU A 387 27.30 -6.28 -13.08
N GLU A 388 26.70 -6.85 -12.01
CA GLU A 388 26.00 -8.12 -12.10
C GLU A 388 24.70 -8.01 -12.88
N ILE A 389 23.98 -6.88 -12.76
CA ILE A 389 22.77 -6.62 -13.54
C ILE A 389 23.09 -6.52 -15.01
N SER A 390 24.14 -5.79 -15.37
CA SER A 390 24.62 -5.67 -16.77
C SER A 390 24.98 -7.03 -17.36
N GLY A 391 25.51 -7.94 -16.57
CA GLY A 391 25.77 -9.32 -16.96
C GLY A 391 24.53 -10.21 -17.14
N LEU A 392 23.39 -9.81 -16.56
CA LEU A 392 22.09 -10.48 -16.78
C LEU A 392 21.46 -10.08 -18.11
N ILE A 393 21.78 -8.90 -18.63
CA ILE A 393 21.32 -8.38 -19.92
C ILE A 393 22.20 -9.03 -21.00
N CYS A 394 21.74 -10.14 -21.54
CA CYS A 394 22.48 -10.87 -22.58
C CYS A 394 22.60 -10.08 -23.88
N GLN A 395 23.71 -10.25 -24.59
CA GLN A 395 23.84 -9.79 -25.97
C GLN A 395 22.84 -10.53 -26.87
N GLY A 396 22.08 -9.79 -27.69
CA GLY A 396 21.04 -10.36 -28.56
C GLY A 396 19.61 -10.15 -28.07
N SER A 397 19.41 -9.20 -27.14
CA SER A 397 18.04 -8.80 -26.73
C SER A 397 17.30 -8.15 -27.91
N ILE A 398 16.02 -8.53 -28.02
CA ILE A 398 15.08 -7.92 -28.97
C ILE A 398 14.63 -6.61 -28.37
N GLY A 399 14.93 -5.49 -29.01
CA GLY A 399 14.54 -4.13 -28.71
C GLY A 399 14.11 -3.84 -27.25
N PRO A 400 14.99 -3.38 -26.37
CA PRO A 400 14.61 -3.17 -24.96
C PRO A 400 13.52 -2.11 -24.83
N ILE A 401 12.60 -2.34 -23.89
CA ILE A 401 11.61 -1.34 -23.46
C ILE A 401 12.23 -0.58 -22.29
N TYR A 402 12.16 0.74 -22.33
CA TYR A 402 12.61 1.62 -21.25
C TYR A 402 11.40 2.33 -20.65
N ILE A 403 11.25 2.23 -19.34
CA ILE A 403 10.28 3.01 -18.57
C ILE A 403 11.09 4.01 -17.77
N GLN A 404 11.07 5.26 -18.19
CA GLN A 404 11.86 6.32 -17.59
C GLN A 404 10.97 7.23 -16.73
N PHE A 405 11.39 7.46 -15.51
CA PHE A 405 10.71 8.34 -14.55
C PHE A 405 11.33 9.73 -14.58
N HIS A 406 10.54 10.71 -14.96
CA HIS A 406 10.99 12.12 -15.07
C HIS A 406 11.37 12.75 -13.72
N THR A 407 10.84 12.20 -12.63
CA THR A 407 11.18 12.61 -11.26
C THR A 407 12.64 12.31 -10.90
N GLY A 408 13.27 11.37 -11.62
CA GLY A 408 14.66 10.95 -11.42
C GLY A 408 14.81 9.72 -10.53
N TYR A 409 13.70 9.14 -10.06
CA TYR A 409 13.67 7.91 -9.24
C TYR A 409 12.50 7.01 -9.65
N VAL A 410 12.68 5.71 -9.48
CA VAL A 410 11.60 4.74 -9.54
C VAL A 410 10.85 4.80 -8.19
N PRO A 411 9.53 5.02 -8.18
CA PRO A 411 8.74 5.07 -6.94
C PRO A 411 8.92 3.84 -6.07
N TYR A 412 8.81 4.01 -4.74
CA TYR A 412 8.91 2.90 -3.80
C TYR A 412 7.86 1.82 -4.07
N GLY A 413 8.30 0.57 -3.97
CA GLY A 413 7.41 -0.59 -4.15
C GLY A 413 7.05 -0.89 -5.61
N LEU A 414 7.19 0.07 -6.54
CA LEU A 414 6.76 -0.11 -7.92
C LEU A 414 7.48 -1.28 -8.60
N PHE A 415 8.81 -1.38 -8.47
CA PHE A 415 9.54 -2.49 -9.07
C PHE A 415 9.13 -3.84 -8.48
N SER A 416 8.87 -3.91 -7.18
CA SER A 416 8.38 -5.13 -6.52
C SER A 416 7.00 -5.54 -7.05
N ARG A 417 6.08 -4.59 -7.22
CA ARG A 417 4.76 -4.83 -7.83
C ARG A 417 4.89 -5.30 -9.28
N PHE A 418 5.80 -4.69 -10.00
CA PHE A 418 6.14 -5.09 -11.36
C PHE A 418 6.56 -6.56 -11.43
N LEU A 419 7.43 -6.98 -10.51
CA LEU A 419 7.87 -8.37 -10.43
C LEU A 419 6.74 -9.34 -10.06
N VAL A 420 5.80 -8.92 -9.20
CA VAL A 420 4.62 -9.72 -8.86
C VAL A 420 3.74 -9.93 -10.09
N LEU A 421 3.40 -8.86 -10.81
CA LEU A 421 2.55 -8.93 -12.00
C LEU A 421 3.13 -9.83 -13.08
N PHE A 422 4.43 -9.65 -13.38
CA PHE A 422 5.11 -10.48 -14.37
C PHE A 422 5.36 -11.91 -13.88
N GLY A 423 5.49 -12.10 -12.57
CA GLY A 423 5.55 -13.41 -11.94
C GLY A 423 4.25 -14.17 -12.12
N GLN A 424 3.12 -13.53 -11.90
CA GLN A 424 1.79 -14.09 -12.15
C GLN A 424 1.63 -14.49 -13.63
N TYR A 425 2.01 -13.60 -14.55
CA TYR A 425 1.99 -13.90 -15.98
C TYR A 425 2.86 -15.12 -16.34
N ALA A 426 4.09 -15.18 -15.82
CA ALA A 426 5.02 -16.26 -16.11
C ALA A 426 4.62 -17.60 -15.44
N SER A 427 3.94 -17.55 -14.28
CA SER A 427 3.52 -18.74 -13.53
C SER A 427 2.41 -19.54 -14.21
N HIS A 428 1.67 -18.94 -15.16
CA HIS A 428 0.66 -19.65 -15.95
C HIS A 428 1.27 -20.77 -16.83
N ASP A 429 2.57 -20.72 -17.07
CA ASP A 429 3.28 -21.82 -17.75
C ASP A 429 3.90 -22.78 -16.72
N LEU A 430 3.20 -23.86 -16.40
CA LEU A 430 3.59 -24.89 -15.43
C LEU A 430 4.94 -25.58 -15.74
N SER A 431 5.51 -25.36 -16.91
CA SER A 431 6.84 -25.87 -17.31
C SER A 431 7.95 -24.84 -17.16
N ALA A 432 7.63 -23.63 -16.70
CA ALA A 432 8.61 -22.56 -16.55
C ALA A 432 9.61 -22.87 -15.43
N ARG A 433 10.89 -22.62 -15.72
CA ARG A 433 11.93 -22.66 -14.69
C ARG A 433 11.64 -21.60 -13.62
N PRO A 434 11.97 -21.84 -12.35
CA PRO A 434 11.80 -20.82 -11.32
C PRO A 434 12.56 -19.55 -11.70
N PRO A 435 11.97 -18.36 -11.47
CA PRO A 435 12.58 -17.10 -11.84
C PRO A 435 13.84 -16.84 -11.01
N LYS A 436 14.77 -16.07 -11.57
CA LYS A 436 15.91 -15.53 -10.82
C LYS A 436 15.57 -14.10 -10.45
N LEU A 437 15.35 -13.85 -9.15
CA LEU A 437 14.87 -12.58 -8.64
C LEU A 437 15.91 -11.90 -7.73
N SER A 438 15.90 -10.58 -7.73
CA SER A 438 16.58 -9.70 -6.78
C SER A 438 15.79 -8.40 -6.64
N ALA A 439 16.12 -7.57 -5.63
CA ALA A 439 15.39 -6.33 -5.39
C ALA A 439 15.41 -5.33 -6.57
N ASN A 440 16.37 -5.44 -7.47
CA ASN A 440 16.58 -4.53 -8.60
C ASN A 440 16.78 -5.23 -9.95
N ALA A 441 16.62 -6.55 -10.03
CA ALA A 441 16.66 -7.28 -11.28
C ALA A 441 15.87 -8.59 -11.20
N ALA A 442 15.31 -9.02 -12.32
CA ALA A 442 14.63 -10.30 -12.43
C ALA A 442 14.83 -10.92 -13.79
N ARG A 443 14.81 -12.25 -13.83
CA ARG A 443 14.75 -13.02 -15.07
C ARG A 443 13.66 -14.06 -14.95
N PHE A 444 12.65 -13.94 -15.80
CA PHE A 444 11.58 -14.91 -15.97
C PHE A 444 11.82 -15.74 -17.22
N PHE A 445 11.47 -17.01 -17.14
CA PHE A 445 11.52 -17.92 -18.28
C PHE A 445 10.13 -18.09 -18.83
N ILE A 446 9.92 -17.74 -20.10
CA ILE A 446 8.61 -17.74 -20.76
C ILE A 446 8.60 -18.81 -21.86
N CYS A 447 7.47 -19.49 -22.03
CA CYS A 447 7.17 -20.52 -23.00
C CYS A 447 7.68 -21.93 -22.72
N LYS A 448 6.82 -22.92 -23.04
CA LYS A 448 7.02 -24.36 -22.86
C LYS A 448 8.26 -24.94 -23.55
N ARG A 449 8.81 -24.26 -24.56
CA ARG A 449 10.04 -24.66 -25.25
C ARG A 449 11.28 -23.95 -24.73
N ASN A 450 11.15 -23.17 -23.66
CA ASN A 450 12.23 -22.56 -22.88
C ASN A 450 13.21 -21.67 -23.61
N ASN A 451 12.79 -21.04 -24.70
CA ASN A 451 13.72 -20.28 -25.51
C ASN A 451 13.65 -18.78 -25.25
N TYR A 452 12.68 -18.28 -24.47
CA TYR A 452 12.55 -16.87 -24.20
C TYR A 452 12.80 -16.54 -22.73
N ASN A 453 13.64 -15.55 -22.51
CA ASN A 453 13.91 -14.97 -21.19
C ASN A 453 13.46 -13.52 -21.18
N LEU A 454 12.63 -13.17 -20.22
CA LEU A 454 12.25 -11.81 -19.95
C LEU A 454 13.09 -11.30 -18.78
N THR A 455 14.01 -10.39 -19.05
CA THR A 455 14.93 -9.83 -18.05
C THR A 455 14.53 -8.40 -17.72
N PHE A 456 14.38 -8.10 -16.45
CA PHE A 456 14.09 -6.78 -15.91
C PHE A 456 15.29 -6.27 -15.15
N ALA A 457 15.59 -4.99 -15.30
CA ALA A 457 16.57 -4.31 -14.47
C ALA A 457 16.02 -2.95 -14.04
N CYS A 458 16.15 -2.66 -12.74
CA CYS A 458 15.75 -1.40 -12.14
C CYS A 458 16.99 -0.61 -11.77
N PHE A 459 17.14 0.53 -12.41
CA PHE A 459 18.14 1.54 -12.10
C PHE A 459 17.47 2.70 -11.37
N LYS A 460 18.26 3.71 -10.98
CA LYS A 460 17.78 4.83 -10.20
C LYS A 460 16.47 5.48 -10.73
N SER A 461 16.41 5.71 -12.05
CA SER A 461 15.30 6.42 -12.70
C SER A 461 14.66 5.66 -13.87
N VAL A 462 15.10 4.43 -14.12
CA VAL A 462 14.71 3.66 -15.30
C VAL A 462 14.47 2.21 -14.93
N ILE A 463 13.38 1.64 -15.42
CA ILE A 463 13.18 0.19 -15.49
C ILE A 463 13.40 -0.23 -16.94
N THR A 464 14.28 -1.21 -17.17
CA THR A 464 14.54 -1.76 -18.49
C THR A 464 13.99 -3.18 -18.58
N ILE A 465 13.38 -3.50 -19.71
CA ILE A 465 12.80 -4.81 -19.99
C ILE A 465 13.45 -5.35 -21.26
N HIS A 466 14.07 -6.50 -21.14
CA HIS A 466 14.76 -7.15 -22.24
C HIS A 466 14.15 -8.52 -22.52
N LEU A 467 13.72 -8.75 -23.74
CA LEU A 467 13.35 -10.07 -24.22
C LEU A 467 14.56 -10.70 -24.92
N VAL A 468 14.99 -11.85 -24.43
CA VAL A 468 16.15 -12.58 -24.96
C VAL A 468 15.70 -13.95 -25.41
N HIS A 469 16.04 -14.32 -26.64
CA HIS A 469 15.79 -15.65 -27.15
C HIS A 469 17.06 -16.52 -26.99
N GLU A 470 16.96 -17.65 -26.30
CA GLU A 470 18.04 -18.63 -26.15
C GLU A 470 17.98 -19.66 -27.27
N GLY A 471 18.42 -19.31 -28.47
CA GLY A 471 18.49 -20.23 -29.59
C GLY A 471 18.37 -19.51 -30.96
N LYS A 472 18.54 -20.23 -32.02
CA LYS A 472 18.24 -19.73 -33.37
C LYS A 472 16.73 -20.02 -33.60
N SER A 473 15.88 -19.09 -33.30
CA SER A 473 14.47 -19.17 -33.68
C SER A 473 14.23 -18.28 -34.88
N GLU A 474 13.49 -18.82 -35.83
CA GLU A 474 12.94 -18.10 -36.97
C GLU A 474 11.46 -17.75 -36.77
N ASP A 475 10.90 -17.91 -35.52
CA ASP A 475 9.49 -17.67 -35.29
C ASP A 475 9.26 -16.24 -34.80
N ASP A 476 9.23 -15.29 -35.76
CA ASP A 476 8.95 -13.87 -35.54
C ASP A 476 7.55 -13.66 -34.91
N GLN A 477 6.60 -14.58 -35.11
CA GLN A 477 5.22 -14.41 -34.67
C GLN A 477 5.06 -14.63 -33.16
N GLU A 478 5.76 -15.61 -32.59
CA GLU A 478 5.77 -15.85 -31.14
C GLU A 478 6.45 -14.69 -30.40
N THR A 479 7.55 -14.20 -30.93
CA THR A 479 8.24 -13.01 -30.43
C THR A 479 7.34 -11.79 -30.39
N VAL A 480 6.61 -11.51 -31.47
CA VAL A 480 5.65 -10.39 -31.54
C VAL A 480 4.55 -10.55 -30.51
N THR A 481 4.02 -11.76 -30.34
CA THR A 481 2.98 -12.04 -29.35
C THR A 481 3.46 -11.78 -27.93
N ILE A 482 4.66 -12.22 -27.58
CA ILE A 482 5.25 -11.95 -26.26
C ILE A 482 5.47 -10.46 -26.06
N CYS A 483 6.02 -9.76 -27.04
CA CYS A 483 6.22 -8.31 -26.98
C CYS A 483 4.88 -7.55 -26.78
N GLN A 484 3.82 -7.94 -27.48
CA GLN A 484 2.50 -7.35 -27.33
C GLN A 484 1.94 -7.59 -25.93
N GLN A 485 2.08 -8.79 -25.39
CA GLN A 485 1.66 -9.12 -24.02
C GLN A 485 2.45 -8.31 -22.99
N VAL A 486 3.78 -8.21 -23.13
CA VAL A 486 4.62 -7.39 -22.24
C VAL A 486 4.18 -5.93 -22.29
N CYS A 487 3.97 -5.37 -23.48
CA CYS A 487 3.49 -4.00 -23.63
C CYS A 487 2.10 -3.79 -23.03
N ARG A 488 1.22 -4.81 -23.13
CA ARG A 488 -0.09 -4.78 -22.50
C ARG A 488 0.03 -4.76 -20.97
N LEU A 489 0.81 -5.67 -20.39
CA LEU A 489 1.04 -5.72 -18.95
C LEU A 489 1.68 -4.43 -18.40
N VAL A 490 2.61 -3.82 -19.17
CA VAL A 490 3.18 -2.51 -18.80
C VAL A 490 2.12 -1.41 -18.79
N ARG A 491 1.14 -1.45 -19.71
CA ARG A 491 0.04 -0.47 -19.73
C ARG A 491 -1.02 -0.75 -18.68
N GLU A 492 -1.26 -2.02 -18.34
CA GLU A 492 -2.15 -2.43 -17.24
C GLU A 492 -1.59 -2.07 -15.85
N LEU A 493 -0.27 -1.90 -15.74
CA LEU A 493 0.33 -1.13 -14.66
C LEU A 493 -0.05 0.34 -14.89
N ASP A 494 -1.30 0.65 -14.61
CA ASP A 494 -1.75 2.02 -14.57
C ASP A 494 -0.96 2.74 -13.48
N PHE A 495 0.10 3.45 -13.92
CA PHE A 495 0.97 4.20 -13.02
C PHE A 495 0.20 5.31 -12.29
N GLU A 496 -1.00 5.64 -12.77
CA GLU A 496 -1.91 6.61 -12.16
C GLU A 496 -2.84 5.97 -11.12
N GLN A 497 -3.12 4.64 -11.20
CA GLN A 497 -3.99 3.93 -10.26
C GLN A 497 -3.24 2.97 -9.31
N THR A 498 -1.98 2.66 -9.58
CA THR A 498 -1.19 1.72 -8.76
C THR A 498 -0.47 2.41 -7.60
N CYS A 499 -0.76 3.64 -7.40
CA CYS A 499 -0.30 4.40 -6.24
C CYS A 499 -1.48 4.88 -5.45
#